data_8dfc613fa9da3abe85f7fcb011d6e6ca
#
_entry.id   8dfc613fa9da3abe85f7fcb011d6e6ca
#
_cell.length_a   1.000
_cell.length_b   1.000
_cell.length_c   1.000
_cell.angle_alpha   90.00
_cell.angle_beta   90.00
_cell.angle_gamma   90.00
#
_symmetry.space_group_name_H-M   'P 1'
#
loop_
_entity.id
_entity.type
_entity.pdbx_description
1 polymer ?
#
loop_
_entity_poly.entity_id
_entity_poly.type
_entity_poly.pdbx_seq_one_letter_code
_entity_poly.pdbx_strand_id
1 'polypeptide(L)'
;MVLFSLLMVLICLNACSGAKTSDNVTVYVTTNDRAKDFVRSEIALGDKQAASPSVITIDPSVRYQTMDGFGAAVTGSTCYNLMRMAPEDRTAFLKETFSDTEGMGYSYIRISIGCSDFSLSEYTCCDTKGVENFALQSEEKEYVIPILKEILAISPSIKILGSPWTCPRWMKVDNLKDLRPFESWTSGQLNPAYYQDYATYFVKWIQAMEAEGIPIEAITPQNEPLNRGNSASLFMGWEEQLSFVRDALGPKLKETGLKTKIYAFDHNYNYDNMLEQQGYPMKIYEDENAASFLTGAAYHNYGGDREELNNVNGKFPDKELIFTETSIGMWNDGRNLEKRLMEDMEETALGTVNNWCKAVIVWNLMLDNERG
;
A
#
# COMPACT_ATOMS: atom_id res chain seq x y z
N MET A 1 36.14 56.95 -51.23
CA MET A 1 36.64 55.64 -50.80
C MET A 1 35.67 55.10 -49.72
N VAL A 2 34.68 54.36 -50.17
CA VAL A 2 33.56 53.85 -49.30
C VAL A 2 33.74 52.35 -49.18
N LEU A 3 34.01 51.93 -47.96
CA LEU A 3 34.13 50.45 -47.61
C LEU A 3 32.70 49.91 -47.39
N PHE A 4 32.31 48.96 -48.24
CA PHE A 4 31.10 48.17 -48.06
C PHE A 4 31.46 46.99 -47.19
N SER A 5 30.90 46.92 -45.95
CA SER A 5 30.95 45.75 -45.09
C SER A 5 29.78 44.83 -45.40
N LEU A 6 30.09 43.68 -45.93
CA LEU A 6 29.12 42.59 -46.19
C LEU A 6 28.85 41.83 -44.89
N LEU A 7 27.64 41.98 -44.33
CA LEU A 7 27.19 41.25 -43.18
C LEU A 7 26.56 39.92 -43.65
N MET A 8 27.28 38.83 -43.44
CA MET A 8 26.80 37.48 -43.75
C MET A 8 25.92 36.98 -42.59
N VAL A 9 24.59 36.99 -42.81
CA VAL A 9 23.65 36.39 -41.88
C VAL A 9 23.64 34.89 -42.10
N LEU A 10 24.24 34.16 -41.15
CA LEU A 10 24.17 32.70 -41.07
C LEU A 10 22.81 32.31 -40.50
N ILE A 11 21.88 31.90 -41.35
CA ILE A 11 20.61 31.30 -40.93
C ILE A 11 20.93 29.84 -40.51
N CYS A 12 21.06 29.59 -39.19
CA CYS A 12 21.01 28.23 -38.65
C CYS A 12 19.59 27.71 -38.78
N LEU A 13 19.38 26.91 -39.81
CA LEU A 13 18.22 26.03 -39.90
C LEU A 13 18.42 24.93 -38.81
N ASN A 14 17.89 25.18 -37.63
CA ASN A 14 17.64 24.09 -36.69
C ASN A 14 16.59 23.18 -37.32
N ALA A 15 17.06 22.12 -37.97
CA ALA A 15 16.21 20.98 -38.25
C ALA A 15 15.84 20.37 -36.89
N CYS A 16 14.64 20.73 -36.36
CA CYS A 16 13.96 19.90 -35.38
C CYS A 16 13.75 18.56 -36.06
N SER A 17 14.64 17.59 -35.77
CA SER A 17 14.32 16.20 -35.95
C SER A 17 13.19 15.91 -34.98
N GLY A 18 11.94 16.04 -35.44
CA GLY A 18 10.80 15.51 -34.73
C GLY A 18 11.12 14.05 -34.44
N ALA A 19 11.24 13.72 -33.17
CA ALA A 19 11.24 12.33 -32.76
C ALA A 19 9.99 11.73 -33.39
N LYS A 20 10.15 10.80 -34.35
CA LYS A 20 9.06 9.99 -34.84
C LYS A 20 8.54 9.27 -33.61
N THR A 21 7.36 9.66 -33.12
CA THR A 21 6.59 8.83 -32.20
C THR A 21 6.46 7.49 -32.89
N SER A 22 6.98 6.43 -32.29
CA SER A 22 6.83 5.10 -32.88
C SER A 22 5.34 4.79 -32.97
N ASP A 23 4.84 4.52 -34.15
CA ASP A 23 3.45 4.07 -34.38
C ASP A 23 3.24 2.64 -33.84
N ASN A 24 3.92 2.29 -32.75
CA ASN A 24 3.89 0.97 -32.14
C ASN A 24 3.26 1.03 -30.75
N VAL A 25 2.53 -0.01 -30.43
CA VAL A 25 2.05 -0.29 -29.06
C VAL A 25 2.99 -1.29 -28.40
N THR A 26 3.53 -0.95 -27.25
CA THR A 26 4.26 -1.91 -26.42
C THR A 26 3.28 -2.79 -25.67
N VAL A 27 3.47 -4.09 -25.76
CA VAL A 27 2.61 -5.10 -25.12
C VAL A 27 3.46 -5.96 -24.20
N TYR A 28 3.00 -6.15 -22.97
CA TYR A 28 3.56 -7.11 -22.01
C TYR A 28 2.57 -8.23 -21.82
N VAL A 29 3.02 -9.48 -21.96
CA VAL A 29 2.15 -10.65 -21.90
C VAL A 29 2.68 -11.63 -20.86
N THR A 30 1.80 -11.98 -19.93
CA THR A 30 1.95 -13.14 -19.05
C THR A 30 0.85 -14.14 -19.37
N THR A 31 1.20 -15.42 -19.52
CA THR A 31 0.23 -16.50 -19.74
C THR A 31 0.17 -17.40 -18.51
N ASN A 32 -1.00 -17.97 -18.25
CA ASN A 32 -1.24 -18.83 -17.10
C ASN A 32 -0.40 -20.12 -17.10
N ASP A 33 -0.01 -20.60 -18.27
CA ASP A 33 0.91 -21.74 -18.46
C ASP A 33 2.39 -21.34 -18.35
N ARG A 34 2.68 -20.05 -18.11
CA ARG A 34 4.02 -19.46 -18.06
C ARG A 34 4.85 -19.64 -19.36
N ALA A 35 4.23 -19.96 -20.48
CA ALA A 35 4.91 -19.94 -21.77
C ALA A 35 5.40 -18.53 -22.14
N LYS A 36 4.72 -17.51 -21.61
CA LYS A 36 5.17 -16.12 -21.60
C LYS A 36 5.10 -15.60 -20.16
N ASP A 37 6.19 -15.04 -19.68
CA ASP A 37 6.33 -14.51 -18.33
C ASP A 37 6.78 -13.05 -18.45
N PHE A 38 5.79 -12.12 -18.44
CA PHE A 38 5.97 -10.69 -18.66
C PHE A 38 6.77 -10.32 -19.92
N VAL A 39 6.52 -11.07 -21.00
CA VAL A 39 7.25 -10.91 -22.26
C VAL A 39 6.85 -9.61 -22.94
N ARG A 40 7.83 -8.72 -23.13
CA ARG A 40 7.66 -7.46 -23.86
C ARG A 40 7.70 -7.71 -25.37
N SER A 41 6.77 -7.13 -26.09
CA SER A 41 6.74 -7.08 -27.56
C SER A 41 6.23 -5.72 -28.04
N GLU A 42 6.46 -5.43 -29.35
CA GLU A 42 5.94 -4.23 -29.99
C GLU A 42 5.04 -4.65 -31.16
N ILE A 43 3.87 -4.03 -31.24
CA ILE A 43 2.90 -4.24 -32.29
C ILE A 43 2.74 -2.92 -33.04
N ALA A 44 2.98 -2.95 -34.36
CA ALA A 44 2.75 -1.79 -35.21
C ALA A 44 1.26 -1.46 -35.26
N LEU A 45 0.94 -0.17 -35.13
CA LEU A 45 -0.42 0.31 -35.38
C LEU A 45 -0.76 0.11 -36.84
N GLY A 46 -1.87 -0.55 -37.12
CA GLY A 46 -2.37 -0.81 -38.48
C GLY A 46 -3.60 0.01 -38.81
N ASP A 47 -3.74 0.36 -40.09
CA ASP A 47 -4.87 1.17 -40.60
C ASP A 47 -6.19 0.39 -40.65
N LYS A 48 -6.19 -0.90 -40.40
CA LYS A 48 -7.38 -1.74 -40.50
C LYS A 48 -7.57 -2.60 -39.28
N GLN A 49 -8.76 -2.51 -38.71
CA GLN A 49 -9.23 -3.48 -37.73
C GLN A 49 -9.27 -4.87 -38.36
N ALA A 50 -8.48 -5.80 -37.86
CA ALA A 50 -8.75 -7.21 -38.10
C ALA A 50 -10.11 -7.52 -37.48
N ALA A 51 -10.93 -8.36 -38.15
CA ALA A 51 -12.17 -8.84 -37.54
C ALA A 51 -11.80 -9.71 -36.33
N SER A 52 -11.91 -9.12 -35.13
CA SER A 52 -11.67 -9.80 -33.84
C SER A 52 -13.00 -9.86 -33.08
N PRO A 53 -13.31 -10.98 -32.44
CA PRO A 53 -14.47 -11.06 -31.54
C PRO A 53 -14.29 -10.22 -30.27
N SER A 54 -13.06 -9.81 -29.95
CA SER A 54 -12.73 -9.01 -28.78
C SER A 54 -12.13 -7.67 -29.21
N VAL A 55 -12.84 -6.59 -28.90
CA VAL A 55 -12.42 -5.22 -29.20
C VAL A 55 -12.36 -4.43 -27.89
N ILE A 56 -11.22 -3.80 -27.64
CA ILE A 56 -11.07 -2.83 -26.55
C ILE A 56 -11.16 -1.43 -27.15
N THR A 57 -12.11 -0.63 -26.67
CA THR A 57 -12.27 0.76 -27.07
C THR A 57 -11.69 1.65 -25.97
N ILE A 58 -10.75 2.54 -26.35
CA ILE A 58 -10.18 3.52 -25.44
C ILE A 58 -10.78 4.89 -25.81
N ASP A 59 -11.53 5.47 -24.86
CA ASP A 59 -12.04 6.85 -24.97
C ASP A 59 -11.27 7.77 -24.03
N PRO A 60 -10.32 8.56 -24.53
CA PRO A 60 -9.50 9.44 -23.69
C PRO A 60 -10.27 10.64 -23.10
N SER A 61 -11.51 10.87 -23.52
CA SER A 61 -12.37 11.92 -22.96
C SER A 61 -13.04 11.49 -21.63
N VAL A 62 -13.18 10.18 -21.39
CA VAL A 62 -13.74 9.64 -20.16
C VAL A 62 -12.62 9.55 -19.10
N ARG A 63 -12.90 10.08 -17.93
CA ARG A 63 -11.97 10.12 -16.80
C ARG A 63 -12.60 9.48 -15.57
N TYR A 64 -11.80 8.72 -14.83
CA TYR A 64 -12.15 8.09 -13.57
C TYR A 64 -11.21 8.59 -12.47
N GLN A 65 -10.94 7.80 -11.44
CA GLN A 65 -10.00 8.15 -10.38
C GLN A 65 -8.57 8.32 -10.91
N THR A 66 -7.79 9.14 -10.22
CA THR A 66 -6.34 9.21 -10.46
C THR A 66 -5.66 8.03 -9.76
N MET A 67 -4.88 7.27 -10.52
CA MET A 67 -4.11 6.15 -9.96
C MET A 67 -2.90 6.64 -9.17
N ASP A 68 -2.73 6.11 -7.98
CA ASP A 68 -1.56 6.32 -7.12
C ASP A 68 -0.46 5.26 -7.37
N GLY A 69 -0.86 4.07 -7.81
CA GLY A 69 0.07 3.04 -8.24
C GLY A 69 -0.25 1.62 -7.82
N PHE A 70 0.71 0.77 -8.13
CA PHE A 70 0.67 -0.66 -7.83
C PHE A 70 1.92 -1.05 -7.05
N GLY A 71 1.81 -2.11 -6.25
CA GLY A 71 2.96 -2.62 -5.53
C GLY A 71 2.66 -3.79 -4.62
N ALA A 72 3.53 -3.98 -3.64
CA ALA A 72 3.42 -5.08 -2.69
C ALA A 72 3.91 -4.67 -1.30
N ALA A 73 3.59 -5.49 -0.29
CA ALA A 73 4.10 -5.30 1.05
C ALA A 73 5.58 -5.71 1.14
N VAL A 74 6.36 -4.84 1.78
CA VAL A 74 7.79 -5.04 2.07
C VAL A 74 7.90 -5.33 3.57
N THR A 75 7.67 -6.60 3.93
CA THR A 75 7.63 -7.06 5.33
C THR A 75 9.04 -7.28 5.91
N GLY A 76 9.12 -7.50 7.22
CA GLY A 76 10.37 -7.87 7.89
C GLY A 76 11.02 -9.12 7.27
N SER A 77 10.23 -10.18 7.00
CA SER A 77 10.69 -11.39 6.29
C SER A 77 11.20 -11.09 4.89
N THR A 78 10.49 -10.26 4.10
CA THR A 78 10.94 -9.81 2.79
C THR A 78 12.31 -9.12 2.89
N CYS A 79 12.45 -8.17 3.81
CA CYS A 79 13.70 -7.43 4.00
C CYS A 79 14.85 -8.33 4.47
N TYR A 80 14.57 -9.25 5.39
CA TYR A 80 15.55 -10.22 5.85
C TYR A 80 16.05 -11.10 4.71
N ASN A 81 15.14 -11.62 3.88
CA ASN A 81 15.52 -12.45 2.73
C ASN A 81 16.33 -11.64 1.70
N LEU A 82 15.92 -10.41 1.38
CA LEU A 82 16.65 -9.52 0.49
C LEU A 82 18.06 -9.22 1.01
N MET A 83 18.22 -8.97 2.30
CA MET A 83 19.54 -8.71 2.90
C MET A 83 20.48 -9.92 2.87
N ARG A 84 19.94 -11.14 2.73
CA ARG A 84 20.73 -12.39 2.60
C ARG A 84 21.12 -12.72 1.16
N MET A 85 20.53 -12.04 0.16
CA MET A 85 20.94 -12.18 -1.23
C MET A 85 22.33 -11.61 -1.46
N ALA A 86 23.03 -12.10 -2.47
CA ALA A 86 24.23 -11.43 -2.95
C ALA A 86 23.86 -9.99 -3.35
N PRO A 87 24.70 -8.98 -3.04
CA PRO A 87 24.36 -7.58 -3.28
C PRO A 87 23.98 -7.27 -4.73
N GLU A 88 24.64 -7.91 -5.71
CA GLU A 88 24.37 -7.77 -7.13
C GLU A 88 22.99 -8.33 -7.51
N ASP A 89 22.60 -9.49 -6.97
CA ASP A 89 21.30 -10.11 -7.23
C ASP A 89 20.18 -9.30 -6.59
N ARG A 90 20.38 -8.83 -5.36
CA ARG A 90 19.44 -7.92 -4.68
C ARG A 90 19.24 -6.64 -5.46
N THR A 91 20.32 -6.01 -5.92
CA THR A 91 20.23 -4.79 -6.72
C THR A 91 19.50 -5.03 -8.03
N ALA A 92 19.74 -6.15 -8.71
CA ALA A 92 19.04 -6.51 -9.95
C ALA A 92 17.55 -6.72 -9.68
N PHE A 93 17.18 -7.47 -8.65
CA PHE A 93 15.79 -7.70 -8.25
C PHE A 93 15.06 -6.40 -7.91
N LEU A 94 15.67 -5.52 -7.09
CA LEU A 94 15.06 -4.24 -6.72
C LEU A 94 14.90 -3.31 -7.93
N LYS A 95 15.84 -3.28 -8.86
CA LYS A 95 15.72 -2.53 -10.11
C LYS A 95 14.59 -3.07 -11.00
N GLU A 96 14.53 -4.39 -11.20
CA GLU A 96 13.49 -5.03 -11.98
C GLU A 96 12.09 -4.76 -11.39
N THR A 97 11.99 -4.65 -10.07
CA THR A 97 10.71 -4.39 -9.37
C THR A 97 10.34 -2.90 -9.40
N PHE A 98 11.25 -2.00 -9.04
CA PHE A 98 10.92 -0.62 -8.69
C PHE A 98 11.31 0.43 -9.74
N SER A 99 12.20 0.12 -10.70
CA SER A 99 12.54 1.06 -11.75
C SER A 99 11.37 1.24 -12.73
N ASP A 100 11.01 2.48 -13.01
CA ASP A 100 9.99 2.86 -13.99
C ASP A 100 10.49 2.78 -15.44
N THR A 101 11.80 2.68 -15.65
CA THR A 101 12.44 2.62 -16.97
C THR A 101 13.05 1.25 -17.30
N GLU A 102 13.54 0.55 -16.30
CA GLU A 102 14.25 -0.72 -16.44
C GLU A 102 13.48 -1.92 -15.87
N GLY A 103 12.33 -1.68 -15.18
CA GLY A 103 11.59 -2.70 -14.48
C GLY A 103 10.07 -2.55 -14.58
N MET A 104 9.36 -3.11 -13.59
CA MET A 104 7.90 -3.09 -13.49
C MET A 104 7.33 -1.77 -12.98
N GLY A 105 8.17 -0.93 -12.36
CA GLY A 105 7.77 0.39 -11.87
C GLY A 105 6.79 0.36 -10.70
N TYR A 106 6.99 -0.55 -9.75
CA TYR A 106 6.19 -0.50 -8.51
C TYR A 106 6.35 0.85 -7.82
N SER A 107 5.24 1.47 -7.51
CA SER A 107 5.19 2.86 -7.05
C SER A 107 4.50 3.06 -5.71
N TYR A 108 3.94 2.00 -5.13
CA TYR A 108 3.32 2.06 -3.81
C TYR A 108 3.61 0.77 -3.03
N ILE A 109 4.18 0.91 -1.84
CA ILE A 109 4.49 -0.23 -0.97
C ILE A 109 3.81 -0.07 0.39
N ARG A 110 3.64 -1.20 1.08
CA ARG A 110 3.13 -1.26 2.46
C ARG A 110 4.17 -1.89 3.37
N ILE A 111 4.33 -1.33 4.55
CA ILE A 111 5.24 -1.82 5.59
C ILE A 111 4.50 -1.92 6.93
N SER A 112 4.98 -2.73 7.84
CA SER A 112 4.43 -2.79 9.19
C SER A 112 4.97 -1.67 10.09
N ILE A 113 4.16 -1.26 11.06
CA ILE A 113 4.56 -0.42 12.20
C ILE A 113 4.79 -1.35 13.38
N GLY A 114 6.04 -1.66 13.70
CA GLY A 114 6.40 -2.80 14.51
C GLY A 114 6.28 -4.12 13.74
N CYS A 115 6.00 -5.21 14.42
CA CYS A 115 5.88 -6.51 13.76
C CYS A 115 4.59 -6.66 12.94
N SER A 116 4.66 -7.58 11.98
CA SER A 116 3.52 -8.22 11.31
C SER A 116 3.57 -9.73 11.58
N ASP A 117 2.64 -10.48 11.00
CA ASP A 117 2.68 -11.95 10.96
C ASP A 117 3.80 -12.50 10.05
N PHE A 118 4.48 -11.62 9.28
CA PHE A 118 5.70 -11.91 8.50
C PHE A 118 6.89 -11.08 9.01
N SER A 119 7.09 -11.09 10.32
CA SER A 119 8.26 -10.55 11.01
C SER A 119 9.08 -11.67 11.64
N LEU A 120 10.32 -11.38 12.01
CA LEU A 120 11.23 -12.36 12.62
C LEU A 120 10.82 -12.70 14.06
N SER A 121 10.07 -11.82 14.71
CA SER A 121 9.51 -12.00 16.05
C SER A 121 8.33 -11.04 16.28
N GLU A 122 7.55 -11.30 17.34
CA GLU A 122 6.57 -10.31 17.79
C GLU A 122 7.25 -9.21 18.59
N TYR A 123 7.00 -7.94 18.20
CA TYR A 123 7.49 -6.75 18.89
C TYR A 123 6.68 -5.51 18.51
N THR A 124 6.77 -4.48 19.33
CA THR A 124 6.39 -3.11 18.94
C THR A 124 7.58 -2.17 19.16
N CYS A 125 7.52 -0.99 18.60
CA CYS A 125 8.54 0.02 18.87
C CYS A 125 8.48 0.62 20.30
N CYS A 126 7.63 0.05 21.20
CA CYS A 126 7.46 0.54 22.56
C CYS A 126 6.98 -0.56 23.52
N ASP A 127 7.71 -1.65 23.67
CA ASP A 127 7.32 -2.78 24.52
C ASP A 127 7.50 -2.51 26.03
N THR A 128 8.35 -1.57 26.39
CA THR A 128 8.44 -1.04 27.76
C THR A 128 7.35 0.00 27.96
N LYS A 129 6.60 -0.12 29.07
CA LYS A 129 5.51 0.81 29.38
C LYS A 129 5.99 2.25 29.47
N GLY A 130 5.24 3.14 28.82
CA GLY A 130 5.51 4.56 28.68
C GLY A 130 5.99 4.92 27.28
N VAL A 131 5.26 5.82 26.59
CA VAL A 131 5.54 6.19 25.20
C VAL A 131 6.89 6.91 25.03
N GLU A 132 7.49 7.40 26.09
CA GLU A 132 8.86 7.90 26.13
C GLU A 132 9.92 6.84 25.81
N ASN A 133 9.60 5.54 26.04
CA ASN A 133 10.47 4.41 25.74
C ASN A 133 10.38 3.94 24.27
N PHE A 134 9.69 4.70 23.42
CA PHE A 134 9.63 4.42 21.99
C PHE A 134 11.03 4.42 21.37
N ALA A 135 11.35 3.37 20.59
CA ALA A 135 12.53 3.29 19.74
C ALA A 135 12.29 2.30 18.59
N LEU A 136 12.83 2.59 17.42
CA LEU A 136 12.92 1.60 16.35
C LEU A 136 13.74 0.41 16.83
N GLN A 137 13.28 -0.81 16.52
CA GLN A 137 13.89 -2.05 16.99
C GLN A 137 14.93 -2.59 16.00
N SER A 138 15.51 -3.74 16.31
CA SER A 138 16.56 -4.35 15.48
C SER A 138 16.07 -4.69 14.08
N GLU A 139 14.84 -5.18 13.95
CA GLU A 139 14.29 -5.56 12.63
C GLU A 139 14.18 -4.37 11.69
N GLU A 140 13.66 -3.21 12.18
CA GLU A 140 13.64 -2.00 11.35
C GLU A 140 15.07 -1.54 11.00
N LYS A 141 15.99 -1.51 11.97
CA LYS A 141 17.32 -0.96 11.79
C LYS A 141 18.24 -1.82 10.92
N GLU A 142 18.12 -3.14 11.05
CA GLU A 142 19.03 -4.08 10.42
C GLU A 142 18.54 -4.53 9.03
N TYR A 143 17.23 -4.54 8.80
CA TYR A 143 16.64 -5.08 7.56
C TYR A 143 15.73 -4.09 6.84
N VAL A 144 14.69 -3.57 7.51
CA VAL A 144 13.66 -2.78 6.83
C VAL A 144 14.20 -1.45 6.29
N ILE A 145 14.84 -0.65 7.14
CA ILE A 145 15.38 0.66 6.77
C ILE A 145 16.44 0.55 5.67
N PRO A 146 17.43 -0.35 5.73
CA PRO A 146 18.38 -0.53 4.65
C PRO A 146 17.75 -0.85 3.30
N ILE A 147 16.79 -1.77 3.26
CA ILE A 147 16.09 -2.12 2.02
C ILE A 147 15.23 -0.96 1.51
N LEU A 148 14.51 -0.25 2.36
CA LEU A 148 13.74 0.93 1.96
C LEU A 148 14.63 2.04 1.37
N LYS A 149 15.84 2.23 1.90
CA LYS A 149 16.82 3.17 1.34
C LYS A 149 17.30 2.74 -0.05
N GLU A 150 17.52 1.45 -0.28
CA GLU A 150 17.86 0.92 -1.62
C GLU A 150 16.68 1.13 -2.60
N ILE A 151 15.44 0.87 -2.17
CA ILE A 151 14.25 1.11 -2.98
C ILE A 151 14.10 2.59 -3.31
N LEU A 152 14.23 3.48 -2.33
CA LEU A 152 14.13 4.94 -2.54
C LEU A 152 15.25 5.49 -3.43
N ALA A 153 16.43 4.87 -3.45
CA ALA A 153 17.49 5.23 -4.38
C ALA A 153 17.15 4.90 -5.84
N ILE A 154 16.31 3.88 -6.06
CA ILE A 154 15.83 3.49 -7.40
C ILE A 154 14.56 4.28 -7.77
N SER A 155 13.60 4.39 -6.86
CA SER A 155 12.31 5.05 -7.04
C SER A 155 12.06 6.10 -5.94
N PRO A 156 12.61 7.32 -6.07
CA PRO A 156 12.51 8.35 -5.01
C PRO A 156 11.08 8.84 -4.73
N SER A 157 10.17 8.62 -5.66
CA SER A 157 8.76 9.03 -5.56
C SER A 157 7.83 7.92 -5.08
N ILE A 158 8.36 6.78 -4.68
CA ILE A 158 7.55 5.67 -4.21
C ILE A 158 6.75 6.07 -2.97
N LYS A 159 5.48 5.71 -2.93
CA LYS A 159 4.61 5.94 -1.79
C LYS A 159 4.74 4.81 -0.78
N ILE A 160 4.72 5.13 0.50
CA ILE A 160 4.88 4.16 1.58
C ILE A 160 3.70 4.29 2.54
N LEU A 161 2.97 3.18 2.72
CA LEU A 161 1.90 3.01 3.70
C LEU A 161 2.42 2.22 4.90
N GLY A 162 2.19 2.72 6.11
CA GLY A 162 2.47 2.01 7.36
C GLY A 162 1.19 1.49 8.02
N SER A 163 1.18 0.22 8.44
CA SER A 163 0.05 -0.39 9.16
C SER A 163 0.53 -1.17 10.38
N PRO A 164 -0.03 -0.96 11.60
CA PRO A 164 0.30 -1.77 12.77
C PRO A 164 -0.58 -3.02 12.84
N TRP A 165 -0.02 -4.15 13.27
CA TRP A 165 -0.77 -5.37 13.59
C TRP A 165 -1.31 -5.36 15.01
N THR A 166 -0.65 -4.61 15.91
CA THR A 166 -1.07 -4.45 17.30
C THR A 166 -0.49 -3.16 17.88
N CYS A 167 -1.14 -2.63 18.92
CA CYS A 167 -0.53 -1.64 19.80
C CYS A 167 0.44 -2.32 20.79
N PRO A 168 1.31 -1.57 21.50
CA PRO A 168 2.09 -2.09 22.63
C PRO A 168 1.21 -2.85 23.62
N ARG A 169 1.66 -4.05 24.06
CA ARG A 169 0.85 -4.93 24.92
C ARG A 169 0.38 -4.28 26.20
N TRP A 170 1.18 -3.39 26.78
CA TRP A 170 0.80 -2.67 28.01
C TRP A 170 -0.36 -1.67 27.80
N MET A 171 -0.72 -1.35 26.55
CA MET A 171 -1.90 -0.54 26.21
C MET A 171 -3.17 -1.39 26.02
N LYS A 172 -3.07 -2.72 26.04
CA LYS A 172 -4.20 -3.60 25.74
C LYS A 172 -5.05 -3.92 26.98
N VAL A 173 -6.32 -4.14 26.71
CA VAL A 173 -7.30 -4.70 27.64
C VAL A 173 -7.96 -5.93 27.00
N ASP A 174 -8.53 -6.79 27.82
CA ASP A 174 -9.27 -7.97 27.35
C ASP A 174 -10.54 -7.58 26.57
N ASN A 175 -11.26 -6.57 27.06
CA ASN A 175 -12.43 -5.96 26.42
C ASN A 175 -12.68 -4.58 27.04
N LEU A 176 -13.45 -3.74 26.31
CA LEU A 176 -13.76 -2.38 26.76
C LEU A 176 -14.75 -2.27 27.90
N LYS A 177 -15.46 -3.36 28.23
CA LYS A 177 -16.39 -3.39 29.34
C LYS A 177 -15.69 -3.51 30.68
N ASP A 178 -14.74 -4.45 30.76
CA ASP A 178 -14.09 -4.82 32.00
C ASP A 178 -12.74 -4.11 32.21
N LEU A 179 -12.09 -3.70 31.11
CA LEU A 179 -10.82 -2.95 31.08
C LEU A 179 -9.66 -3.65 31.84
N ARG A 180 -9.70 -4.98 31.92
CA ARG A 180 -8.61 -5.74 32.55
C ARG A 180 -7.39 -5.74 31.62
N PRO A 181 -6.17 -5.49 32.13
CA PRO A 181 -4.96 -5.59 31.33
C PRO A 181 -4.85 -6.92 30.58
N PHE A 182 -4.38 -6.87 29.35
CA PHE A 182 -4.30 -8.04 28.46
C PHE A 182 -2.96 -8.06 27.72
N GLU A 183 -1.96 -8.71 28.31
CA GLU A 183 -0.59 -8.72 27.78
C GLU A 183 -0.35 -9.87 26.80
N SER A 184 -1.16 -9.94 25.74
CA SER A 184 -1.01 -10.92 24.66
C SER A 184 -0.66 -10.23 23.34
N TRP A 185 0.12 -10.90 22.50
CA TRP A 185 0.34 -10.47 21.12
C TRP A 185 -0.92 -10.60 20.28
N THR A 186 -1.71 -11.63 20.52
CA THR A 186 -2.94 -11.94 19.76
C THR A 186 -4.17 -11.40 20.46
N SER A 187 -5.08 -10.77 19.71
CA SER A 187 -6.36 -10.26 20.21
C SER A 187 -6.23 -9.10 21.24
N GLY A 188 -7.25 -8.92 22.08
CA GLY A 188 -7.39 -7.77 22.97
C GLY A 188 -7.91 -6.53 22.26
N GLN A 189 -8.10 -5.45 22.99
CA GLN A 189 -8.57 -4.15 22.51
C GLN A 189 -7.68 -3.03 23.05
N LEU A 190 -7.62 -1.89 22.36
CA LEU A 190 -6.89 -0.74 22.84
C LEU A 190 -7.65 -0.09 24.00
N ASN A 191 -6.98 0.04 25.15
CA ASN A 191 -7.55 0.77 26.28
C ASN A 191 -7.72 2.26 25.93
N PRO A 192 -8.94 2.83 26.01
CA PRO A 192 -9.17 4.25 25.74
C PRO A 192 -8.31 5.21 26.56
N ALA A 193 -7.87 4.79 27.75
CA ALA A 193 -6.96 5.57 28.59
C ALA A 193 -5.59 5.82 27.91
N TYR A 194 -5.21 5.01 26.93
CA TYR A 194 -3.95 5.12 26.18
C TYR A 194 -4.11 5.65 24.76
N TYR A 195 -5.27 6.16 24.35
CA TYR A 195 -5.47 6.71 23.00
C TYR A 195 -4.45 7.81 22.67
N GLN A 196 -4.15 8.71 23.60
CA GLN A 196 -3.18 9.78 23.39
C GLN A 196 -1.74 9.25 23.30
N ASP A 197 -1.40 8.24 24.09
CA ASP A 197 -0.09 7.59 24.04
C ASP A 197 0.08 6.82 22.71
N TYR A 198 -0.97 6.11 22.27
CA TYR A 198 -0.91 5.39 21.00
C TYR A 198 -0.86 6.33 19.79
N ALA A 199 -1.58 7.44 19.80
CA ALA A 199 -1.44 8.49 18.81
C ALA A 199 -0.02 9.08 18.78
N THR A 200 0.59 9.27 19.94
CA THR A 200 1.98 9.72 20.08
C THR A 200 2.96 8.67 19.55
N TYR A 201 2.68 7.38 19.72
CA TYR A 201 3.46 6.28 19.14
C TYR A 201 3.51 6.37 17.61
N PHE A 202 2.36 6.60 16.92
CA PHE A 202 2.32 6.82 15.47
C PHE A 202 3.19 8.02 15.04
N VAL A 203 3.04 9.14 15.73
CA VAL A 203 3.83 10.36 15.44
C VAL A 203 5.33 10.07 15.57
N LYS A 204 5.75 9.43 16.67
CA LYS A 204 7.16 9.07 16.87
C LYS A 204 7.69 8.12 15.81
N TRP A 205 6.87 7.15 15.39
CA TRP A 205 7.25 6.23 14.32
C TRP A 205 7.44 6.95 12.98
N ILE A 206 6.47 7.78 12.58
CA ILE A 206 6.56 8.57 11.35
C ILE A 206 7.81 9.45 11.38
N GLN A 207 8.03 10.19 12.45
CA GLN A 207 9.20 11.07 12.60
C GLN A 207 10.52 10.30 12.61
N ALA A 208 10.56 9.11 13.20
CA ALA A 208 11.75 8.26 13.19
C ALA A 208 12.08 7.74 11.79
N MET A 209 11.06 7.35 11.00
CA MET A 209 11.25 6.94 9.62
C MET A 209 11.66 8.13 8.73
N GLU A 210 11.06 9.29 8.89
CA GLU A 210 11.46 10.53 8.19
C GLU A 210 12.90 10.94 8.52
N ALA A 211 13.33 10.77 9.77
CA ALA A 211 14.71 11.03 10.19
C ALA A 211 15.72 10.10 9.51
N GLU A 212 15.29 8.89 9.13
CA GLU A 212 16.07 7.95 8.32
C GLU A 212 15.99 8.25 6.80
N GLY A 213 15.26 9.29 6.40
CA GLY A 213 15.05 9.66 4.99
C GLY A 213 13.94 8.87 4.29
N ILE A 214 13.05 8.25 5.05
CA ILE A 214 11.95 7.42 4.55
C ILE A 214 10.63 8.16 4.77
N PRO A 215 10.08 8.85 3.75
CA PRO A 215 8.83 9.58 3.88
C PRO A 215 7.63 8.61 3.97
N ILE A 216 6.73 8.85 4.90
CA ILE A 216 5.52 8.06 5.09
C ILE A 216 4.32 8.80 4.50
N GLU A 217 3.84 8.31 3.35
CA GLU A 217 2.68 8.89 2.64
C GLU A 217 1.38 8.72 3.43
N ALA A 218 1.18 7.51 4.00
CA ALA A 218 -0.07 7.18 4.66
C ALA A 218 0.12 6.16 5.80
N ILE A 219 -0.89 6.09 6.66
CA ILE A 219 -1.02 5.04 7.68
C ILE A 219 -2.47 4.51 7.71
N THR A 220 -2.63 3.29 8.25
CA THR A 220 -3.91 2.81 8.76
C THR A 220 -3.85 2.69 10.28
N PRO A 221 -4.96 2.91 11.00
CA PRO A 221 -4.96 2.81 12.48
C PRO A 221 -4.72 1.39 12.99
N GLN A 222 -5.08 0.36 12.19
CA GLN A 222 -4.94 -1.05 12.54
C GLN A 222 -5.06 -1.92 11.29
N ASN A 223 -4.13 -2.86 11.10
CA ASN A 223 -4.28 -3.96 10.15
C ASN A 223 -5.36 -4.91 10.62
N GLU A 224 -6.29 -5.26 9.73
CA GLU A 224 -7.36 -6.24 9.97
C GLU A 224 -8.06 -6.07 11.34
N PRO A 225 -8.69 -4.93 11.60
CA PRO A 225 -9.18 -4.58 12.93
C PRO A 225 -10.22 -5.54 13.50
N LEU A 226 -10.87 -6.36 12.68
CA LEU A 226 -11.85 -7.36 13.13
C LEU A 226 -11.27 -8.77 13.24
N ASN A 227 -10.01 -8.98 12.87
CA ASN A 227 -9.32 -10.25 12.99
C ASN A 227 -8.67 -10.37 14.38
N ARG A 228 -9.08 -11.39 15.14
CA ARG A 228 -8.53 -11.70 16.47
C ARG A 228 -7.52 -12.83 16.45
N GLY A 229 -7.24 -13.40 15.27
CA GLY A 229 -6.52 -14.68 15.15
C GLY A 229 -5.06 -14.54 14.72
N ASN A 230 -4.66 -13.46 14.10
CA ASN A 230 -3.27 -13.27 13.71
C ASN A 230 -2.37 -13.03 14.92
N SER A 231 -1.12 -13.42 14.81
CA SER A 231 -0.06 -13.02 15.71
C SER A 231 0.90 -12.10 14.95
N ALA A 232 0.95 -10.82 15.26
CA ALA A 232 0.18 -10.13 16.29
C ALA A 232 -1.21 -9.70 15.78
N SER A 233 -2.12 -9.30 16.68
CA SER A 233 -3.39 -8.71 16.33
C SER A 233 -3.96 -7.84 17.45
N LEU A 234 -4.91 -6.97 17.08
CA LEU A 234 -5.67 -6.13 17.99
C LEU A 234 -7.07 -5.96 17.41
N PHE A 235 -8.10 -6.28 18.17
CA PHE A 235 -9.46 -6.00 17.75
C PHE A 235 -9.77 -4.52 17.94
N MET A 236 -10.36 -3.90 16.94
CA MET A 236 -10.81 -2.52 16.97
C MET A 236 -12.09 -2.39 16.16
N GLY A 237 -13.25 -2.34 16.80
CA GLY A 237 -14.54 -2.10 16.15
C GLY A 237 -14.60 -0.70 15.51
N TRP A 238 -15.58 -0.45 14.64
CA TRP A 238 -15.71 0.86 13.99
C TRP A 238 -15.89 2.00 15.00
N GLU A 239 -16.59 1.75 16.12
CA GLU A 239 -16.80 2.73 17.20
C GLU A 239 -15.47 3.10 17.89
N GLU A 240 -14.61 2.11 18.06
CA GLU A 240 -13.27 2.30 18.66
C GLU A 240 -12.36 3.07 17.71
N GLN A 241 -12.32 2.66 16.43
CA GLN A 241 -11.51 3.36 15.43
C GLN A 241 -11.99 4.79 15.22
N LEU A 242 -13.33 5.02 15.17
CA LEU A 242 -13.91 6.35 15.14
C LEU A 242 -13.40 7.19 16.29
N SER A 243 -13.56 6.70 17.52
CA SER A 243 -13.17 7.43 18.73
C SER A 243 -11.65 7.68 18.77
N PHE A 244 -10.84 6.70 18.41
CA PHE A 244 -9.39 6.83 18.36
C PHE A 244 -8.94 7.86 17.31
N VAL A 245 -9.51 7.83 16.10
CA VAL A 245 -9.19 8.78 15.03
C VAL A 245 -9.64 10.18 15.40
N ARG A 246 -10.90 10.33 15.89
CA ARG A 246 -11.50 11.64 16.20
C ARG A 246 -10.82 12.33 17.39
N ASP A 247 -10.55 11.56 18.44
CA ASP A 247 -10.19 12.14 19.75
C ASP A 247 -8.68 12.13 20.03
N ALA A 248 -7.90 11.37 19.23
CA ALA A 248 -6.47 11.23 19.45
C ALA A 248 -5.63 11.31 18.19
N LEU A 249 -5.72 10.33 17.25
CA LEU A 249 -4.79 10.20 16.14
C LEU A 249 -4.85 11.39 15.18
N GLY A 250 -6.06 11.75 14.71
CA GLY A 250 -6.25 12.87 13.79
C GLY A 250 -5.79 14.21 14.36
N PRO A 251 -6.25 14.61 15.57
CA PRO A 251 -5.75 15.81 16.23
C PRO A 251 -4.23 15.82 16.43
N LYS A 252 -3.63 14.70 16.82
CA LYS A 252 -2.19 14.59 17.07
C LYS A 252 -1.36 14.78 15.80
N LEU A 253 -1.73 14.15 14.67
CA LEU A 253 -1.05 14.38 13.39
C LEU A 253 -1.19 15.83 12.93
N LYS A 254 -2.37 16.40 13.07
CA LYS A 254 -2.62 17.81 12.73
C LYS A 254 -1.77 18.77 13.59
N GLU A 255 -1.68 18.53 14.89
CA GLU A 255 -0.89 19.34 15.85
C GLU A 255 0.60 19.33 15.49
N THR A 256 1.13 18.19 15.08
CA THR A 256 2.55 18.04 14.70
C THR A 256 2.85 18.54 13.30
N GLY A 257 1.84 18.87 12.50
CA GLY A 257 1.97 19.36 11.13
C GLY A 257 2.36 18.28 10.10
N LEU A 258 2.36 17.01 10.51
CA LEU A 258 2.59 15.88 9.60
C LEU A 258 1.52 15.84 8.51
N LYS A 259 1.94 15.50 7.29
CA LYS A 259 1.05 15.43 6.11
C LYS A 259 0.63 14.00 5.78
N THR A 260 1.03 13.05 6.60
CA THR A 260 0.70 11.64 6.46
C THR A 260 -0.81 11.45 6.46
N LYS A 261 -1.33 10.80 5.43
CA LYS A 261 -2.74 10.48 5.27
C LYS A 261 -3.18 9.38 6.24
N ILE A 262 -4.47 9.35 6.59
CA ILE A 262 -5.06 8.26 7.36
C ILE A 262 -6.12 7.57 6.49
N TYR A 263 -5.99 6.26 6.30
CA TYR A 263 -7.03 5.42 5.70
C TYR A 263 -7.65 4.55 6.78
N ALA A 264 -8.97 4.62 6.91
CA ALA A 264 -9.72 3.81 7.86
C ALA A 264 -9.76 2.33 7.44
N PHE A 265 -10.16 1.47 8.34
CA PHE A 265 -10.45 0.05 8.16
C PHE A 265 -9.20 -0.81 7.93
N ASP A 266 -8.79 -1.04 6.66
CA ASP A 266 -7.67 -1.92 6.31
C ASP A 266 -7.99 -3.42 6.52
N HIS A 267 -9.13 -3.88 5.97
CA HIS A 267 -9.65 -5.24 6.13
C HIS A 267 -10.53 -5.67 4.95
N ASN A 268 -11.06 -6.90 5.04
CA ASN A 268 -11.93 -7.52 4.04
C ASN A 268 -13.21 -6.73 3.76
N TYR A 269 -13.67 -6.80 2.52
CA TYR A 269 -14.97 -6.24 2.14
C TYR A 269 -16.06 -6.79 3.06
N ASN A 270 -16.95 -5.90 3.56
CA ASN A 270 -18.12 -6.27 4.33
C ASN A 270 -17.93 -7.50 5.21
N TYR A 271 -17.07 -7.39 6.21
CA TYR A 271 -16.70 -8.53 7.06
C TYR A 271 -17.95 -9.22 7.63
N ASP A 272 -18.37 -10.29 6.96
CA ASP A 272 -19.71 -10.87 6.99
C ASP A 272 -20.05 -11.61 8.29
N ASN A 273 -19.05 -11.95 9.11
CA ASN A 273 -19.30 -12.63 10.39
C ASN A 273 -19.67 -11.69 11.54
N MET A 274 -19.71 -10.37 11.30
CA MET A 274 -20.02 -9.35 12.30
C MET A 274 -20.95 -8.29 11.70
N LEU A 275 -22.25 -8.55 11.67
CA LEU A 275 -23.24 -7.66 11.04
C LEU A 275 -23.21 -6.23 11.58
N GLU A 276 -22.90 -6.07 12.87
CA GLU A 276 -22.75 -4.75 13.51
C GLU A 276 -21.53 -3.97 13.02
N GLN A 277 -20.59 -4.64 12.39
CA GLN A 277 -19.37 -4.02 11.83
C GLN A 277 -19.47 -3.77 10.32
N GLN A 278 -20.49 -4.24 9.64
CA GLN A 278 -20.67 -3.98 8.21
C GLN A 278 -20.78 -2.49 7.91
N GLY A 279 -20.23 -2.06 6.76
CA GLY A 279 -20.15 -0.66 6.39
C GLY A 279 -19.21 0.15 7.29
N TYR A 280 -18.20 -0.50 7.86
CA TYR A 280 -17.25 0.04 8.82
C TYR A 280 -16.75 1.45 8.49
N PRO A 281 -16.14 1.73 7.32
CA PRO A 281 -15.68 3.09 7.01
C PRO A 281 -16.81 4.09 6.88
N MET A 282 -17.96 3.67 6.30
CA MET A 282 -19.10 4.56 6.12
C MET A 282 -19.68 5.04 7.45
N LYS A 283 -19.74 4.15 8.46
CA LYS A 283 -20.16 4.51 9.81
C LYS A 283 -19.22 5.53 10.48
N ILE A 284 -17.91 5.41 10.23
CA ILE A 284 -16.95 6.39 10.73
C ILE A 284 -17.14 7.73 10.02
N TYR A 285 -17.41 7.73 8.70
CA TYR A 285 -17.61 8.96 7.94
C TYR A 285 -18.89 9.72 8.30
N GLU A 286 -19.88 9.09 8.95
CA GLU A 286 -21.06 9.76 9.48
C GLU A 286 -20.76 10.72 10.64
N ASP A 287 -19.60 10.57 11.32
CA ASP A 287 -19.07 11.57 12.25
C ASP A 287 -18.16 12.54 11.48
N GLU A 288 -18.63 13.78 11.27
CA GLU A 288 -17.93 14.80 10.48
C GLU A 288 -16.53 15.12 11.03
N ASN A 289 -16.34 15.05 12.35
CA ASN A 289 -15.03 15.31 12.96
C ASN A 289 -14.05 14.19 12.65
N ALA A 290 -14.44 12.91 12.83
CA ALA A 290 -13.62 11.77 12.46
C ALA A 290 -13.32 11.78 10.96
N ALA A 291 -14.35 11.99 10.12
CA ALA A 291 -14.25 12.06 8.66
C ALA A 291 -13.26 13.13 8.19
N SER A 292 -13.17 14.26 8.91
CA SER A 292 -12.26 15.36 8.55
C SER A 292 -10.77 15.00 8.63
N PHE A 293 -10.42 13.96 9.40
CA PHE A 293 -9.06 13.45 9.52
C PHE A 293 -8.76 12.31 8.56
N LEU A 294 -9.78 11.68 7.97
CA LEU A 294 -9.64 10.52 7.11
C LEU A 294 -9.57 10.92 5.63
N THR A 295 -8.54 10.47 4.94
CA THR A 295 -8.44 10.59 3.50
C THR A 295 -9.39 9.63 2.79
N GLY A 296 -9.53 8.41 3.33
CA GLY A 296 -10.34 7.36 2.74
C GLY A 296 -10.33 6.07 3.54
N ALA A 297 -10.53 4.95 2.85
CA ALA A 297 -10.51 3.60 3.41
C ALA A 297 -9.58 2.66 2.65
N ALA A 298 -9.04 1.70 3.36
CA ALA A 298 -8.19 0.64 2.86
C ALA A 298 -8.92 -0.71 2.96
N TYR A 299 -8.71 -1.57 1.95
CA TYR A 299 -9.42 -2.83 1.82
C TYR A 299 -8.53 -4.01 1.48
N HIS A 300 -8.98 -5.21 1.92
CA HIS A 300 -8.48 -6.53 1.56
C HIS A 300 -9.58 -7.36 0.91
N ASN A 301 -9.25 -8.48 0.26
CA ASN A 301 -10.26 -9.34 -0.40
C ASN A 301 -10.20 -10.82 0.01
N TYR A 302 -9.81 -11.12 1.23
CA TYR A 302 -9.91 -12.50 1.74
C TYR A 302 -11.36 -12.91 2.05
N GLY A 303 -12.31 -12.00 1.97
CA GLY A 303 -13.74 -12.23 2.14
C GLY A 303 -14.59 -11.01 1.77
N GLY A 304 -15.89 -11.22 1.65
CA GLY A 304 -16.86 -10.21 1.23
C GLY A 304 -16.92 -10.01 -0.28
N ASP A 305 -17.52 -8.90 -0.71
CA ASP A 305 -17.73 -8.56 -2.11
C ASP A 305 -17.23 -7.15 -2.41
N ARG A 306 -16.46 -7.01 -3.48
CA ARG A 306 -15.90 -5.73 -3.96
C ARG A 306 -16.95 -4.65 -4.30
N GLU A 307 -18.24 -5.02 -4.41
CA GLU A 307 -19.33 -4.06 -4.59
C GLU A 307 -19.42 -3.06 -3.42
N GLU A 308 -18.86 -3.41 -2.26
CA GLU A 308 -18.74 -2.46 -1.15
C GLU A 308 -17.97 -1.20 -1.54
N LEU A 309 -16.95 -1.32 -2.39
CA LEU A 309 -16.18 -0.16 -2.87
C LEU A 309 -17.08 0.83 -3.62
N ASN A 310 -18.01 0.33 -4.47
CA ASN A 310 -18.99 1.16 -5.15
C ASN A 310 -19.98 1.80 -4.17
N ASN A 311 -20.40 1.07 -3.14
CA ASN A 311 -21.30 1.60 -2.11
C ASN A 311 -20.64 2.75 -1.34
N VAL A 312 -19.36 2.60 -0.99
CA VAL A 312 -18.58 3.65 -0.31
C VAL A 312 -18.42 4.85 -1.22
N ASN A 313 -17.95 4.66 -2.46
CA ASN A 313 -17.73 5.75 -3.41
C ASN A 313 -19.06 6.46 -3.74
N GLY A 314 -20.15 5.73 -3.88
CA GLY A 314 -21.48 6.31 -4.15
C GLY A 314 -22.01 7.19 -3.02
N LYS A 315 -21.72 6.83 -1.76
CA LYS A 315 -22.17 7.58 -0.58
C LYS A 315 -21.17 8.69 -0.17
N PHE A 316 -19.88 8.45 -0.34
CA PHE A 316 -18.79 9.35 0.06
C PHE A 316 -17.77 9.53 -1.07
N PRO A 317 -18.14 10.19 -2.18
CA PRO A 317 -17.30 10.29 -3.39
C PRO A 317 -16.03 11.14 -3.20
N ASP A 318 -15.92 11.90 -2.12
CA ASP A 318 -14.75 12.66 -1.71
C ASP A 318 -13.72 11.82 -0.95
N LYS A 319 -14.08 10.59 -0.55
CA LYS A 319 -13.18 9.68 0.16
C LYS A 319 -12.47 8.75 -0.81
N GLU A 320 -11.15 8.69 -0.67
CA GLU A 320 -10.31 7.81 -1.47
C GLU A 320 -10.48 6.33 -1.07
N LEU A 321 -10.34 5.44 -2.04
CA LEU A 321 -10.29 4.00 -1.81
C LEU A 321 -8.92 3.47 -2.25
N ILE A 322 -8.31 2.64 -1.42
CA ILE A 322 -7.08 1.93 -1.73
C ILE A 322 -7.23 0.45 -1.36
N PHE A 323 -6.61 -0.40 -2.16
CA PHE A 323 -6.53 -1.82 -1.88
C PHE A 323 -5.15 -2.14 -1.33
N THR A 324 -5.07 -2.72 -0.14
CA THR A 324 -3.84 -2.74 0.65
C THR A 324 -3.29 -4.13 0.95
N GLU A 325 -4.08 -5.20 0.69
CA GLU A 325 -3.59 -6.55 0.90
C GLU A 325 -4.42 -7.61 0.20
N THR A 326 -3.76 -8.54 -0.43
CA THR A 326 -4.23 -9.88 -0.79
C THR A 326 -3.04 -10.79 -1.04
N SER A 327 -3.25 -12.10 -0.86
CA SER A 327 -2.30 -13.11 -1.33
C SER A 327 -3.02 -14.37 -1.80
N ILE A 328 -2.41 -15.06 -2.76
CA ILE A 328 -2.80 -16.40 -3.16
C ILE A 328 -1.95 -17.38 -2.35
N GLY A 329 -2.44 -17.71 -1.15
CA GLY A 329 -1.73 -18.62 -0.24
C GLY A 329 -1.94 -20.10 -0.59
N MET A 330 -1.19 -20.95 0.08
CA MET A 330 -1.27 -22.41 -0.06
C MET A 330 -2.67 -22.95 0.29
N TRP A 331 -3.39 -22.28 1.18
CA TRP A 331 -4.79 -22.59 1.53
C TRP A 331 -5.77 -22.36 0.38
N ASN A 332 -5.38 -21.62 -0.63
CA ASN A 332 -6.18 -21.26 -1.78
C ASN A 332 -5.61 -21.85 -3.09
N ASP A 333 -4.95 -23.01 -3.00
CA ASP A 333 -4.32 -23.69 -4.14
C ASP A 333 -3.34 -22.79 -4.93
N GLY A 334 -2.54 -22.01 -4.20
CA GLY A 334 -1.62 -21.01 -4.76
C GLY A 334 -0.53 -21.56 -5.67
N ARG A 335 -0.38 -22.89 -5.77
CA ARG A 335 0.50 -23.54 -6.76
C ARG A 335 -0.15 -23.69 -8.14
N ASN A 336 -1.47 -23.55 -8.24
CA ASN A 336 -2.20 -23.60 -9.48
C ASN A 336 -2.23 -22.22 -10.15
N LEU A 337 -1.09 -21.81 -10.69
CA LEU A 337 -0.95 -20.49 -11.32
C LEU A 337 -1.95 -20.29 -12.48
N GLU A 338 -2.25 -21.36 -13.25
CA GLU A 338 -3.19 -21.28 -14.36
C GLU A 338 -4.55 -20.71 -13.95
N LYS A 339 -5.09 -21.25 -12.85
CA LYS A 339 -6.38 -20.78 -12.31
C LYS A 339 -6.22 -19.44 -11.58
N ARG A 340 -5.23 -19.35 -10.69
CA ARG A 340 -5.11 -18.24 -9.73
C ARG A 340 -4.68 -16.93 -10.37
N LEU A 341 -3.85 -16.96 -11.39
CA LEU A 341 -3.45 -15.75 -12.11
C LEU A 341 -4.66 -15.03 -12.71
N MET A 342 -5.56 -15.77 -13.36
CA MET A 342 -6.75 -15.18 -13.99
C MET A 342 -7.72 -14.64 -12.94
N GLU A 343 -7.93 -15.39 -11.86
CA GLU A 343 -8.77 -14.99 -10.72
C GLU A 343 -8.22 -13.73 -10.03
N ASP A 344 -6.91 -13.68 -9.78
CA ASP A 344 -6.26 -12.53 -9.16
C ASP A 344 -6.34 -11.28 -10.06
N MET A 345 -6.14 -11.44 -11.36
CA MET A 345 -6.31 -10.35 -12.32
C MET A 345 -7.74 -9.82 -12.34
N GLU A 346 -8.74 -10.70 -12.29
CA GLU A 346 -10.16 -10.33 -12.30
C GLU A 346 -10.58 -9.68 -10.97
N GLU A 347 -10.23 -10.28 -9.84
CA GLU A 347 -10.70 -9.83 -8.52
C GLU A 347 -9.85 -8.69 -7.95
N THR A 348 -8.53 -8.77 -8.12
CA THR A 348 -7.60 -7.83 -7.50
C THR A 348 -7.24 -6.68 -8.43
N ALA A 349 -6.57 -6.93 -9.55
CA ALA A 349 -6.07 -5.85 -10.38
C ALA A 349 -7.20 -5.06 -11.06
N LEU A 350 -8.07 -5.76 -11.81
CA LEU A 350 -9.18 -5.11 -12.52
C LEU A 350 -10.36 -4.84 -11.58
N GLY A 351 -10.65 -5.78 -10.67
CA GLY A 351 -11.78 -5.70 -9.76
C GLY A 351 -11.71 -4.50 -8.82
N THR A 352 -10.54 -4.19 -8.28
CA THR A 352 -10.37 -3.04 -7.38
C THR A 352 -10.34 -1.70 -8.13
N VAL A 353 -9.60 -1.65 -9.27
CA VAL A 353 -9.47 -0.43 -10.07
C VAL A 353 -10.80 -0.02 -10.70
N ASN A 354 -11.57 -0.99 -11.24
CA ASN A 354 -12.90 -0.71 -11.78
C ASN A 354 -13.92 -0.30 -10.71
N ASN A 355 -13.61 -0.52 -9.44
CA ASN A 355 -14.41 -0.13 -8.29
C ASN A 355 -13.73 0.96 -7.44
N TRP A 356 -13.05 1.90 -8.11
CA TRP A 356 -12.56 3.18 -7.57
C TRP A 356 -11.28 3.12 -6.73
N CYS A 357 -10.63 1.97 -6.54
CA CYS A 357 -9.35 1.96 -5.85
C CYS A 357 -8.28 2.73 -6.64
N LYS A 358 -7.55 3.59 -5.96
CA LYS A 358 -6.45 4.40 -6.51
C LYS A 358 -5.09 3.72 -6.40
N ALA A 359 -4.97 2.76 -5.52
CA ALA A 359 -3.78 1.95 -5.32
C ALA A 359 -4.16 0.49 -5.15
N VAL A 360 -3.28 -0.39 -5.61
CA VAL A 360 -3.40 -1.83 -5.43
C VAL A 360 -2.08 -2.36 -4.90
N ILE A 361 -2.08 -2.82 -3.65
CA ILE A 361 -0.91 -3.34 -2.96
C ILE A 361 -1.22 -4.79 -2.58
N VAL A 362 -0.45 -5.74 -3.11
CA VAL A 362 -0.58 -7.14 -2.73
C VAL A 362 0.30 -7.46 -1.52
N TRP A 363 0.07 -8.63 -0.89
CA TRP A 363 0.87 -9.07 0.25
C TRP A 363 2.25 -9.55 -0.22
N ASN A 364 3.17 -9.62 0.66
CA ASN A 364 4.58 -10.00 0.55
C ASN A 364 5.21 -9.94 -0.85
N LEU A 365 6.06 -8.95 -1.08
CA LEU A 365 6.82 -8.83 -2.32
C LEU A 365 7.65 -10.08 -2.62
N MET A 366 8.26 -10.65 -1.60
CA MET A 366 9.09 -11.85 -1.70
C MET A 366 9.13 -12.58 -0.36
N LEU A 367 9.04 -13.88 -0.44
CA LEU A 367 9.27 -14.81 0.68
C LEU A 367 10.28 -15.88 0.23
N ASP A 368 10.81 -16.64 1.17
CA ASP A 368 11.61 -17.82 0.84
C ASP A 368 10.73 -19.03 0.47
N ASN A 369 11.35 -20.16 0.15
CA ASN A 369 10.63 -21.38 -0.21
C ASN A 369 10.20 -22.20 1.01
N GLU A 370 10.47 -21.75 2.22
CA GLU A 370 10.14 -22.40 3.48
C GLU A 370 9.00 -21.70 4.25
N ARG A 371 8.33 -20.70 3.67
CA ARG A 371 7.15 -19.98 4.14
C ARG A 371 7.42 -18.72 4.97
N GLY A 372 8.58 -18.09 4.87
CA GLY A 372 8.86 -16.88 5.66
C GLY A 372 9.86 -15.89 5.08
#